data_1b1d6ff3ddddfe04b24a460329b49205
#
_entry.id   1b1d6ff3ddddfe04b24a460329b49205
#
_cell.length_a   1.000
_cell.length_b   1.000
_cell.length_c   1.000
_cell.angle_alpha   90.00
_cell.angle_beta   90.00
_cell.angle_gamma   90.00
#
_symmetry.space_group_name_H-M   'P 1'
#
loop_
_entity.id
_entity.type
_entity.pdbx_description
1 polymer ?
#
loop_
_entity_poly.entity_id
_entity_poly.type
_entity_poly.pdbx_seq_one_letter_code
_entity_poly.pdbx_strand_id
1 'polypeptide(L)'
;MILAITNTNEKLIREICAKYGYDEIEVYTGIRNLQDFAIRELQNLSSFKYLILDITDLKEKEETIIKSVVAIKSMHNIRIIVMATGYKEGDNLLARLFKEGIYNFVIGDSYQKQDEEFKKCLSAEGNEYKDAIRFRVEENIANNKNKVIIKKEYKKLKQLLTVAIAGTEKHIGTTTQCLLLCKFFNERGLKSCYVCANSGTTIEELRENLGKQLNNGMFQYSGIDIYDKNEKISAMAYGYDVYIYDYGVLTDNNFDLFIKNDKRIIVGGSKLWEMLNIFRSIARLKKLEDVFYIISHCPDDDKNALTTNMGIYKKKTFFSEYAPNPFETNKNSEIYQTIFKDNIEEKTNNLITVEKTNILNFFKRKK
;
A
#
# COMPACT_ATOMS: atom_id res chain seq x y z
N MET A 1 -23.15 14.84 10.27
CA MET A 1 -24.21 14.55 9.27
C MET A 1 -23.78 13.39 8.38
N ILE A 2 -24.68 12.52 7.96
CA ILE A 2 -24.47 11.42 7.02
C ILE A 2 -25.13 11.75 5.69
N LEU A 3 -24.44 11.50 4.58
CA LEU A 3 -25.02 11.47 3.25
C LEU A 3 -25.16 10.01 2.81
N ALA A 4 -26.32 9.61 2.30
CA ALA A 4 -26.55 8.30 1.73
C ALA A 4 -26.99 8.41 0.27
N ILE A 5 -26.39 7.60 -0.59
CA ILE A 5 -26.79 7.44 -2.00
C ILE A 5 -27.28 6.00 -2.14
N THR A 6 -28.59 5.81 -2.32
CA THR A 6 -29.22 4.51 -2.50
C THR A 6 -30.51 4.64 -3.28
N ASN A 7 -30.86 3.61 -4.02
CA ASN A 7 -32.13 3.58 -4.75
C ASN A 7 -33.20 2.70 -4.07
N THR A 8 -32.76 1.69 -3.32
CA THR A 8 -33.65 0.66 -2.77
C THR A 8 -33.57 0.50 -1.26
N ASN A 9 -32.45 0.90 -0.63
CA ASN A 9 -32.15 0.60 0.77
C ASN A 9 -32.33 1.79 1.74
N GLU A 10 -33.05 2.86 1.34
CA GLU A 10 -33.21 4.05 2.17
C GLU A 10 -33.75 3.75 3.57
N LYS A 11 -34.83 2.96 3.67
CA LYS A 11 -35.45 2.63 4.95
C LYS A 11 -34.48 1.89 5.87
N LEU A 12 -33.77 0.91 5.33
CA LEU A 12 -32.75 0.13 6.06
C LEU A 12 -31.64 1.02 6.60
N ILE A 13 -31.10 1.91 5.74
CA ILE A 13 -30.00 2.82 6.12
C ILE A 13 -30.46 3.77 7.22
N ARG A 14 -31.66 4.35 7.11
CA ARG A 14 -32.21 5.24 8.15
C ARG A 14 -32.40 4.51 9.49
N GLU A 15 -32.98 3.31 9.47
CA GLU A 15 -33.20 2.51 10.68
C GLU A 15 -31.89 2.17 11.39
N ILE A 16 -30.90 1.72 10.65
CA ILE A 16 -29.60 1.35 11.22
C ILE A 16 -28.85 2.59 11.73
N CYS A 17 -28.82 3.67 10.97
CA CYS A 17 -28.12 4.88 11.40
C CYS A 17 -28.76 5.50 12.64
N ALA A 18 -30.08 5.57 12.70
CA ALA A 18 -30.79 6.05 13.90
C ALA A 18 -30.47 5.19 15.14
N LYS A 19 -30.40 3.85 14.98
CA LYS A 19 -30.00 2.93 16.05
C LYS A 19 -28.63 3.26 16.64
N TYR A 20 -27.69 3.82 15.84
CA TYR A 20 -26.36 4.20 16.28
C TYR A 20 -26.21 5.70 16.56
N GLY A 21 -27.34 6.43 16.73
CA GLY A 21 -27.33 7.82 17.14
C GLY A 21 -27.08 8.83 16.02
N TYR A 22 -27.33 8.44 14.77
CA TYR A 22 -27.24 9.31 13.60
C TYR A 22 -28.63 9.59 13.05
N ASP A 23 -29.32 10.62 13.57
CA ASP A 23 -30.67 11.00 13.14
C ASP A 23 -30.69 11.92 11.93
N GLU A 24 -29.61 12.68 11.71
CA GLU A 24 -29.48 13.59 10.58
C GLU A 24 -28.84 12.90 9.37
N ILE A 25 -29.70 12.42 8.45
CA ILE A 25 -29.27 11.72 7.23
C ILE A 25 -29.93 12.38 6.04
N GLU A 26 -29.12 12.85 5.13
CA GLU A 26 -29.54 13.27 3.79
C GLU A 26 -29.46 12.08 2.83
N VAL A 27 -30.53 11.80 2.10
CA VAL A 27 -30.61 10.63 1.23
C VAL A 27 -30.91 11.08 -0.20
N TYR A 28 -30.01 10.71 -1.11
CA TYR A 28 -30.21 10.88 -2.55
C TYR A 28 -30.65 9.57 -3.15
N THR A 29 -31.83 9.60 -3.78
CA THR A 29 -32.43 8.48 -4.52
C THR A 29 -32.46 8.78 -6.01
N GLY A 30 -32.63 7.75 -6.84
CA GLY A 30 -32.69 7.92 -8.30
C GLY A 30 -31.33 8.15 -8.97
N ILE A 31 -30.24 8.08 -8.21
CA ILE A 31 -28.89 8.22 -8.75
C ILE A 31 -28.51 6.93 -9.47
N ARG A 32 -28.41 7.01 -10.79
CA ARG A 32 -27.97 5.88 -11.65
C ARG A 32 -26.54 6.02 -12.11
N ASN A 33 -25.97 7.21 -11.98
CA ASN A 33 -24.63 7.57 -12.43
C ASN A 33 -23.93 8.36 -11.31
N LEU A 34 -22.98 7.73 -10.67
CA LEU A 34 -22.21 8.32 -9.56
C LEU A 34 -21.26 9.42 -10.07
N GLN A 35 -20.76 9.30 -11.30
CA GLN A 35 -19.89 10.30 -11.89
C GLN A 35 -20.62 11.63 -12.06
N ASP A 36 -21.84 11.61 -12.58
CA ASP A 36 -22.66 12.81 -12.75
C ASP A 36 -23.02 13.44 -11.41
N PHE A 37 -23.28 12.61 -10.39
CA PHE A 37 -23.51 13.07 -9.02
C PHE A 37 -22.23 13.73 -8.46
N ALA A 38 -21.09 13.07 -8.57
CA ALA A 38 -19.83 13.60 -8.10
C ALA A 38 -19.50 14.95 -8.73
N ILE A 39 -19.67 15.11 -10.04
CA ILE A 39 -19.42 16.38 -10.74
C ILE A 39 -20.31 17.52 -10.22
N ARG A 40 -21.58 17.25 -9.93
CA ARG A 40 -22.54 18.28 -9.51
C ARG A 40 -22.43 18.64 -8.03
N GLU A 41 -22.25 17.65 -7.17
CA GLU A 41 -22.37 17.81 -5.72
C GLU A 41 -21.03 17.85 -5.00
N LEU A 42 -19.91 17.68 -5.71
CA LEU A 42 -18.59 17.56 -5.08
C LEU A 42 -18.26 18.74 -4.13
N GLN A 43 -18.70 19.96 -4.45
CA GLN A 43 -18.46 21.14 -3.60
C GLN A 43 -19.31 21.15 -2.32
N ASN A 44 -20.43 20.45 -2.31
CA ASN A 44 -21.41 20.44 -1.21
C ASN A 44 -21.11 19.33 -0.16
N LEU A 45 -20.15 18.44 -0.45
CA LEU A 45 -19.87 17.28 0.42
C LEU A 45 -19.07 17.60 1.68
N SER A 46 -18.54 18.81 1.83
CA SER A 46 -17.69 19.22 2.96
C SER A 46 -18.41 19.20 4.32
N SER A 47 -19.74 19.28 4.36
CA SER A 47 -20.55 19.23 5.58
C SER A 47 -20.78 17.81 6.11
N PHE A 48 -20.49 16.79 5.32
CA PHE A 48 -20.76 15.39 5.67
C PHE A 48 -19.52 14.70 6.22
N LYS A 49 -19.70 13.98 7.33
CA LYS A 49 -18.66 13.14 7.95
C LYS A 49 -18.61 11.74 7.34
N TYR A 50 -19.76 11.24 6.90
CA TYR A 50 -19.92 9.91 6.32
C TYR A 50 -20.66 9.98 4.99
N LEU A 51 -20.21 9.20 4.02
CA LEU A 51 -20.92 8.91 2.77
C LEU A 51 -21.22 7.41 2.73
N ILE A 52 -22.51 7.04 2.80
CA ILE A 52 -22.97 5.68 2.55
C ILE A 52 -23.31 5.58 1.07
N LEU A 53 -22.58 4.77 0.35
CA LEU A 53 -22.74 4.55 -1.08
C LEU A 53 -23.21 3.15 -1.35
N ASP A 54 -24.47 3.00 -1.74
CA ASP A 54 -25.04 1.74 -2.19
C ASP A 54 -24.74 1.53 -3.67
N ILE A 55 -23.84 0.59 -3.95
CA ILE A 55 -23.39 0.31 -5.33
C ILE A 55 -24.21 -0.77 -6.02
N THR A 56 -25.18 -1.40 -5.34
CA THR A 56 -25.94 -2.53 -5.88
C THR A 56 -26.81 -2.15 -7.08
N ASP A 57 -27.31 -0.93 -7.10
CA ASP A 57 -28.22 -0.44 -8.14
C ASP A 57 -27.54 0.52 -9.16
N LEU A 58 -26.23 0.74 -9.05
CA LEU A 58 -25.50 1.55 -10.00
C LEU A 58 -25.33 0.79 -11.34
N LYS A 59 -25.65 1.46 -12.44
CA LYS A 59 -25.56 0.88 -13.80
C LYS A 59 -24.26 1.24 -14.52
N GLU A 60 -23.31 1.80 -13.80
CA GLU A 60 -22.03 2.24 -14.35
C GLU A 60 -21.04 1.08 -14.45
N LYS A 61 -20.04 1.27 -15.31
CA LYS A 61 -18.87 0.38 -15.32
C LYS A 61 -18.09 0.53 -14.02
N GLU A 62 -17.56 -0.58 -13.51
CA GLU A 62 -16.72 -0.59 -12.29
C GLU A 62 -15.64 0.50 -12.28
N GLU A 63 -14.99 0.71 -13.43
CA GLU A 63 -13.95 1.74 -13.60
C GLU A 63 -14.45 3.14 -13.29
N THR A 64 -15.68 3.47 -13.69
CA THR A 64 -16.29 4.77 -13.46
C THR A 64 -16.65 4.93 -11.98
N ILE A 65 -17.21 3.90 -11.36
CA ILE A 65 -17.50 3.89 -9.91
C ILE A 65 -16.23 4.16 -9.11
N ILE A 66 -15.14 3.44 -9.41
CA ILE A 66 -13.86 3.60 -8.72
C ILE A 66 -13.34 5.03 -8.86
N LYS A 67 -13.31 5.57 -10.09
CA LYS A 67 -12.83 6.94 -10.33
C LYS A 67 -13.65 7.98 -9.55
N SER A 68 -14.97 7.82 -9.51
CA SER A 68 -15.85 8.72 -8.76
C SER A 68 -15.63 8.64 -7.26
N VAL A 69 -15.48 7.44 -6.71
CA VAL A 69 -15.17 7.23 -5.28
C VAL A 69 -13.82 7.82 -4.92
N VAL A 70 -12.79 7.62 -5.75
CA VAL A 70 -11.45 8.19 -5.54
C VAL A 70 -11.49 9.71 -5.60
N ALA A 71 -12.23 10.30 -6.55
CA ALA A 71 -12.39 11.75 -6.64
C ALA A 71 -13.03 12.33 -5.37
N ILE A 72 -14.12 11.75 -4.91
CA ILE A 72 -14.78 12.18 -3.66
C ILE A 72 -13.84 12.08 -2.48
N LYS A 73 -13.13 10.95 -2.33
CA LYS A 73 -12.19 10.71 -1.23
C LYS A 73 -11.02 11.68 -1.24
N SER A 74 -10.50 12.04 -2.42
CA SER A 74 -9.33 12.92 -2.55
C SER A 74 -9.64 14.39 -2.24
N MET A 75 -10.90 14.80 -2.41
CA MET A 75 -11.31 16.19 -2.20
C MET A 75 -11.91 16.45 -0.82
N HIS A 76 -12.36 15.41 -0.13
CA HIS A 76 -13.06 15.55 1.16
C HIS A 76 -12.53 14.57 2.19
N ASN A 77 -12.44 15.04 3.43
CA ASN A 77 -12.16 14.20 4.59
C ASN A 77 -13.44 13.49 5.06
N ILE A 78 -14.02 12.67 4.17
CA ILE A 78 -15.28 11.95 4.40
C ILE A 78 -15.00 10.45 4.49
N ARG A 79 -15.59 9.78 5.48
CA ARG A 79 -15.52 8.31 5.53
C ARG A 79 -16.53 7.71 4.58
N ILE A 80 -16.06 7.00 3.56
CA ILE A 80 -16.90 6.33 2.57
C ILE A 80 -17.20 4.92 3.08
N ILE A 81 -18.49 4.59 3.20
CA ILE A 81 -19.04 3.28 3.56
C ILE A 81 -19.71 2.73 2.30
N VAL A 82 -19.17 1.67 1.73
CA VAL A 82 -19.70 1.05 0.51
C VAL A 82 -20.63 -0.07 0.89
N MET A 83 -21.92 0.10 0.60
CA MET A 83 -22.93 -0.95 0.70
C MET A 83 -22.97 -1.72 -0.62
N ALA A 84 -22.72 -3.02 -0.55
CA ALA A 84 -22.56 -3.92 -1.69
C ALA A 84 -23.23 -5.27 -1.41
N THR A 85 -24.52 -5.23 -1.09
CA THR A 85 -25.30 -6.44 -0.80
C THR A 85 -25.29 -7.39 -1.99
N GLY A 86 -24.96 -8.67 -1.74
CA GLY A 86 -24.84 -9.69 -2.77
C GLY A 86 -23.46 -9.84 -3.42
N TYR A 87 -22.54 -8.91 -3.15
CA TYR A 87 -21.14 -9.05 -3.51
C TYR A 87 -20.42 -9.99 -2.53
N LYS A 88 -19.30 -10.54 -2.96
CA LYS A 88 -18.46 -11.44 -2.15
C LYS A 88 -17.08 -10.81 -1.89
N GLU A 89 -16.41 -11.30 -0.88
CA GLU A 89 -15.06 -10.83 -0.51
C GLU A 89 -14.04 -10.86 -1.66
N GLY A 90 -14.22 -11.74 -2.64
CA GLY A 90 -13.35 -11.87 -3.82
C GLY A 90 -13.77 -11.08 -5.06
N ASP A 91 -14.79 -10.23 -4.97
CA ASP A 91 -15.25 -9.46 -6.13
C ASP A 91 -14.24 -8.39 -6.53
N ASN A 92 -14.02 -8.25 -7.85
CA ASN A 92 -13.03 -7.36 -8.42
C ASN A 92 -13.26 -5.89 -8.05
N LEU A 93 -14.51 -5.44 -8.06
CA LEU A 93 -14.85 -4.05 -7.71
C LEU A 93 -14.47 -3.74 -6.26
N LEU A 94 -14.81 -4.63 -5.30
CA LEU A 94 -14.48 -4.44 -3.88
C LEU A 94 -12.98 -4.49 -3.65
N ALA A 95 -12.27 -5.39 -4.32
CA ALA A 95 -10.81 -5.47 -4.25
C ALA A 95 -10.12 -4.21 -4.77
N ARG A 96 -10.62 -3.64 -5.84
CA ARG A 96 -10.09 -2.39 -6.40
C ARG A 96 -10.39 -1.20 -5.50
N LEU A 97 -11.60 -1.10 -4.94
CA LEU A 97 -11.95 -0.08 -3.94
C LEU A 97 -11.08 -0.21 -2.68
N PHE A 98 -10.82 -1.44 -2.23
CA PHE A 98 -9.89 -1.71 -1.13
C PHE A 98 -8.48 -1.19 -1.43
N LYS A 99 -7.95 -1.38 -2.66
CA LYS A 99 -6.66 -0.83 -3.09
C LYS A 99 -6.61 0.70 -3.04
N GLU A 100 -7.73 1.34 -3.35
CA GLU A 100 -7.90 2.80 -3.24
C GLU A 100 -8.09 3.28 -1.79
N GLY A 101 -7.92 2.37 -0.82
CA GLY A 101 -8.00 2.69 0.61
C GLY A 101 -9.41 2.90 1.12
N ILE A 102 -10.41 2.27 0.52
CA ILE A 102 -11.76 2.13 1.06
C ILE A 102 -11.79 0.86 1.91
N TYR A 103 -12.08 0.99 3.20
CA TYR A 103 -12.05 -0.13 4.13
C TYR A 103 -13.42 -0.45 4.75
N ASN A 104 -14.38 0.46 4.62
CA ASN A 104 -15.69 0.31 5.23
C ASN A 104 -16.67 -0.28 4.19
N PHE A 105 -16.88 -1.60 4.27
CA PHE A 105 -17.78 -2.34 3.39
C PHE A 105 -18.91 -2.97 4.19
N VAL A 106 -20.10 -2.96 3.61
CA VAL A 106 -21.31 -3.66 4.09
C VAL A 106 -21.78 -4.58 2.97
N ILE A 107 -21.54 -5.89 3.12
CA ILE A 107 -21.86 -6.90 2.11
C ILE A 107 -22.89 -7.94 2.60
N GLY A 108 -23.25 -7.85 3.87
CA GLY A 108 -24.17 -8.80 4.51
C GLY A 108 -25.47 -9.00 3.71
N ASP A 109 -25.94 -10.24 3.64
CA ASP A 109 -27.15 -10.67 2.95
C ASP A 109 -28.42 -10.67 3.84
N SER A 110 -28.26 -10.35 5.13
CA SER A 110 -29.34 -10.28 6.11
C SER A 110 -29.22 -9.01 6.96
N TYR A 111 -30.34 -8.55 7.50
CA TYR A 111 -30.39 -7.39 8.39
C TYR A 111 -29.37 -7.49 9.53
N GLN A 112 -29.27 -8.64 10.17
CA GLN A 112 -28.37 -8.83 11.30
C GLN A 112 -26.89 -8.64 10.91
N LYS A 113 -26.47 -9.22 9.78
CA LYS A 113 -25.11 -9.07 9.28
C LYS A 113 -24.82 -7.63 8.85
N GLN A 114 -25.75 -6.98 8.17
CA GLN A 114 -25.63 -5.59 7.75
C GLN A 114 -25.53 -4.66 8.98
N ASP A 115 -26.34 -4.89 10.00
CA ASP A 115 -26.31 -4.14 11.26
C ASP A 115 -24.94 -4.27 11.95
N GLU A 116 -24.38 -5.48 12.06
CA GLU A 116 -23.06 -5.72 12.63
C GLU A 116 -21.94 -5.02 11.83
N GLU A 117 -22.02 -5.05 10.49
CA GLU A 117 -21.05 -4.39 9.62
C GLU A 117 -21.18 -2.87 9.70
N PHE A 118 -22.39 -2.31 9.67
CA PHE A 118 -22.63 -0.88 9.85
C PHE A 118 -22.16 -0.38 11.20
N LYS A 119 -22.38 -1.16 12.27
CA LYS A 119 -21.89 -0.83 13.61
C LYS A 119 -20.38 -0.56 13.61
N LYS A 120 -19.61 -1.39 12.93
CA LYS A 120 -18.16 -1.20 12.80
C LYS A 120 -17.81 0.01 11.92
N CYS A 121 -18.47 0.14 10.77
CA CYS A 121 -18.24 1.24 9.83
C CYS A 121 -18.55 2.62 10.43
N LEU A 122 -19.58 2.71 11.30
CA LEU A 122 -20.03 3.93 11.95
C LEU A 122 -19.33 4.19 13.29
N SER A 123 -18.52 3.27 13.82
CA SER A 123 -17.73 3.48 15.01
C SER A 123 -16.74 4.64 14.85
N ALA A 124 -16.20 5.16 15.95
CA ALA A 124 -15.28 6.29 15.92
C ALA A 124 -14.06 6.03 14.99
N GLU A 125 -13.48 4.83 15.07
CA GLU A 125 -12.32 4.43 14.26
C GLU A 125 -12.72 3.93 12.87
N GLY A 126 -13.92 3.33 12.73
CA GLY A 126 -14.34 2.63 11.51
C GLY A 126 -13.57 1.32 11.29
N ASN A 127 -13.69 0.77 10.09
CA ASN A 127 -12.82 -0.33 9.68
C ASN A 127 -11.48 0.19 9.18
N GLU A 128 -10.42 -0.44 9.66
CA GLU A 128 -9.04 -0.21 9.21
C GLU A 128 -8.64 -1.22 8.13
N TYR A 129 -7.45 -1.03 7.57
CA TYR A 129 -6.87 -1.95 6.59
C TYR A 129 -6.94 -3.43 7.02
N LYS A 130 -6.61 -3.72 8.28
CA LYS A 130 -6.63 -5.09 8.84
C LYS A 130 -8.02 -5.73 8.82
N ASP A 131 -9.07 -4.93 9.05
CA ASP A 131 -10.46 -5.40 9.08
C ASP A 131 -11.01 -5.66 7.68
N ALA A 132 -10.50 -4.92 6.70
CA ALA A 132 -10.90 -4.99 5.29
C ALA A 132 -9.99 -5.87 4.42
N ILE A 133 -8.93 -6.47 4.98
CA ILE A 133 -7.95 -7.29 4.21
C ILE A 133 -8.60 -8.48 3.49
N ARG A 134 -9.76 -8.93 3.97
CA ARG A 134 -10.58 -9.98 3.34
C ARG A 134 -11.04 -9.63 1.92
N PHE A 135 -11.11 -8.33 1.58
CA PHE A 135 -11.47 -7.84 0.25
C PHE A 135 -10.26 -7.75 -0.70
N ARG A 136 -9.05 -8.02 -0.21
CA ARG A 136 -7.86 -8.05 -1.03
C ARG A 136 -7.91 -9.24 -1.99
N VAL A 137 -8.15 -8.97 -3.27
CA VAL A 137 -7.91 -9.95 -4.33
C VAL A 137 -6.48 -9.77 -4.81
N GLU A 138 -5.68 -10.82 -4.75
CA GLU A 138 -4.43 -10.87 -5.48
C GLU A 138 -4.76 -10.83 -6.97
N GLU A 139 -4.20 -9.86 -7.71
CA GLU A 139 -4.46 -9.73 -9.14
C GLU A 139 -4.01 -11.01 -9.87
N ASN A 140 -4.97 -11.85 -10.17
CA ASN A 140 -4.84 -12.78 -11.27
C ASN A 140 -4.97 -11.95 -12.55
N ILE A 141 -3.86 -11.66 -13.22
CA ILE A 141 -3.87 -11.09 -14.57
C ILE A 141 -4.62 -12.08 -15.46
N ALA A 142 -5.90 -11.82 -15.63
CA ALA A 142 -6.75 -12.61 -16.52
C ALA A 142 -6.42 -12.25 -17.96
N ASN A 143 -5.46 -12.95 -18.54
CA ASN A 143 -5.42 -13.27 -19.96
C ASN A 143 -4.44 -14.44 -20.16
N ASN A 144 -4.92 -15.64 -19.98
CA ASN A 144 -4.74 -16.78 -20.90
C ASN A 144 -5.20 -18.07 -20.20
N LYS A 145 -6.05 -18.81 -20.87
CA LYS A 145 -6.45 -20.19 -20.54
C LYS A 145 -5.19 -21.02 -20.30
N ASN A 146 -5.06 -21.61 -19.10
CA ASN A 146 -3.94 -22.41 -18.60
C ASN A 146 -2.79 -21.65 -17.93
N LYS A 147 -3.07 -20.87 -16.85
CA LYS A 147 -2.01 -20.51 -15.89
C LYS A 147 -2.26 -21.23 -14.57
N VAL A 148 -1.30 -22.07 -14.20
CA VAL A 148 -1.12 -22.60 -12.86
C VAL A 148 -0.88 -21.42 -11.91
N ILE A 149 -1.76 -21.21 -10.94
CA ILE A 149 -1.59 -20.17 -9.91
C ILE A 149 -0.53 -20.69 -8.96
N ILE A 150 0.68 -20.17 -9.08
CA ILE A 150 1.73 -20.40 -8.08
C ILE A 150 1.53 -19.34 -6.98
N LYS A 151 0.91 -19.70 -5.86
CA LYS A 151 0.99 -18.91 -4.64
C LYS A 151 2.43 -18.98 -4.15
N LYS A 152 3.16 -17.88 -4.32
CA LYS A 152 4.48 -17.73 -3.69
C LYS A 152 4.27 -17.39 -2.20
N GLU A 153 4.41 -18.38 -1.34
CA GLU A 153 4.51 -18.13 0.09
C GLU A 153 5.98 -17.87 0.44
N TYR A 154 6.23 -16.79 1.13
CA TYR A 154 7.57 -16.46 1.62
C TYR A 154 7.72 -16.98 3.06
N LYS A 155 8.87 -17.56 3.38
CA LYS A 155 9.19 -17.92 4.74
C LYS A 155 9.45 -16.66 5.56
N LYS A 156 9.03 -16.69 6.83
CA LYS A 156 9.42 -15.69 7.81
C LYS A 156 10.95 -15.59 7.86
N LEU A 157 11.48 -14.38 7.93
CA LEU A 157 12.91 -14.17 8.10
C LEU A 157 13.39 -14.91 9.36
N LYS A 158 14.55 -15.56 9.29
CA LYS A 158 15.15 -16.25 10.44
C LYS A 158 15.60 -15.27 11.53
N GLN A 159 15.88 -14.02 11.16
CA GLN A 159 16.31 -12.94 12.03
C GLN A 159 15.69 -11.63 11.57
N LEU A 160 15.50 -10.72 12.51
CA LEU A 160 15.13 -9.34 12.27
C LEU A 160 16.13 -8.71 11.29
N LEU A 161 15.63 -7.99 10.28
CA LEU A 161 16.44 -7.31 9.29
C LEU A 161 16.35 -5.79 9.46
N THR A 162 17.50 -5.13 9.55
CA THR A 162 17.59 -3.66 9.56
C THR A 162 18.17 -3.16 8.25
N VAL A 163 17.47 -2.21 7.62
CA VAL A 163 17.88 -1.61 6.35
C VAL A 163 18.04 -0.10 6.52
N ALA A 164 19.23 0.39 6.26
CA ALA A 164 19.51 1.81 6.24
C ALA A 164 19.49 2.37 4.81
N ILE A 165 18.74 3.42 4.57
CA ILE A 165 18.73 4.14 3.29
C ILE A 165 19.16 5.59 3.55
N ALA A 166 20.15 6.06 2.80
CA ALA A 166 20.61 7.44 2.85
C ALA A 166 20.86 7.99 1.45
N GLY A 167 20.62 9.27 1.28
CA GLY A 167 20.88 9.98 0.04
C GLY A 167 22.27 10.64 0.03
N THR A 168 22.81 10.85 -1.15
CA THR A 168 24.02 11.65 -1.33
C THR A 168 23.77 13.14 -1.18
N GLU A 169 22.51 13.56 -1.33
CA GLU A 169 22.05 14.94 -1.25
C GLU A 169 20.53 15.00 -0.96
N LYS A 170 20.00 16.18 -0.72
CA LYS A 170 18.58 16.41 -0.50
C LYS A 170 17.78 16.14 -1.77
N HIS A 171 16.53 15.73 -1.62
CA HIS A 171 15.56 15.52 -2.71
C HIS A 171 15.95 14.47 -3.76
N ILE A 172 16.89 13.58 -3.46
CA ILE A 172 17.37 12.54 -4.36
C ILE A 172 16.47 11.28 -4.37
N GLY A 173 15.42 11.26 -3.54
CA GLY A 173 14.45 10.16 -3.49
C GLY A 173 14.67 9.16 -2.35
N THR A 174 15.43 9.50 -1.32
CA THR A 174 15.70 8.62 -0.15
C THR A 174 14.40 8.12 0.49
N THR A 175 13.51 9.02 0.89
CA THR A 175 12.21 8.70 1.49
C THR A 175 11.34 7.86 0.55
N THR A 176 11.35 8.18 -0.75
CA THR A 176 10.64 7.41 -1.77
C THR A 176 11.10 5.94 -1.80
N GLN A 177 12.42 5.70 -1.79
CA GLN A 177 12.96 4.34 -1.76
C GLN A 177 12.61 3.61 -0.47
N CYS A 178 12.58 4.29 0.68
CA CYS A 178 12.16 3.70 1.95
C CYS A 178 10.71 3.22 1.91
N LEU A 179 9.79 4.07 1.41
CA LEU A 179 8.38 3.75 1.32
C LEU A 179 8.09 2.62 0.31
N LEU A 180 8.73 2.65 -0.85
CA LEU A 180 8.64 1.57 -1.85
C LEU A 180 9.17 0.25 -1.29
N LEU A 181 10.23 0.29 -0.51
CA LEU A 181 10.80 -0.91 0.10
C LEU A 181 9.89 -1.47 1.21
N CYS A 182 9.24 -0.62 2.02
CA CYS A 182 8.21 -1.06 2.96
C CYS A 182 7.09 -1.81 2.24
N LYS A 183 6.58 -1.22 1.15
CA LYS A 183 5.54 -1.83 0.34
C LYS A 183 5.99 -3.18 -0.23
N PHE A 184 7.22 -3.24 -0.77
CA PHE A 184 7.80 -4.47 -1.31
C PHE A 184 7.80 -5.62 -0.30
N PHE A 185 8.19 -5.38 0.95
CA PHE A 185 8.18 -6.40 2.00
C PHE A 185 6.77 -6.77 2.45
N ASN A 186 5.91 -5.77 2.68
CA ASN A 186 4.53 -5.99 3.12
C ASN A 186 3.72 -6.81 2.10
N GLU A 187 3.92 -6.59 0.81
CA GLU A 187 3.29 -7.40 -0.26
C GLU A 187 3.75 -8.86 -0.28
N ARG A 188 4.90 -9.14 0.30
CA ARG A 188 5.45 -10.49 0.47
C ARG A 188 5.09 -11.14 1.80
N GLY A 189 4.22 -10.49 2.59
CA GLY A 189 3.77 -10.98 3.89
C GLY A 189 4.80 -10.83 5.00
N LEU A 190 5.88 -10.06 4.77
CA LEU A 190 6.85 -9.68 5.78
C LEU A 190 6.43 -8.36 6.41
N LYS A 191 6.28 -8.33 7.73
CA LYS A 191 5.85 -7.13 8.44
C LYS A 191 7.00 -6.12 8.47
N SER A 192 6.86 -5.00 7.76
CA SER A 192 7.88 -3.95 7.74
C SER A 192 7.35 -2.61 8.21
N CYS A 193 8.25 -1.74 8.70
CA CYS A 193 7.93 -0.37 9.06
C CYS A 193 8.97 0.62 8.51
N TYR A 194 8.51 1.82 8.27
CA TYR A 194 9.35 2.98 8.00
C TYR A 194 9.70 3.68 9.31
N VAL A 195 10.97 3.99 9.51
CA VAL A 195 11.46 4.75 10.67
C VAL A 195 12.21 5.98 10.19
N CYS A 196 11.70 7.15 10.50
CA CYS A 196 12.39 8.42 10.24
C CYS A 196 13.62 8.53 11.14
N ALA A 197 14.81 8.50 10.55
CA ALA A 197 16.09 8.59 11.24
C ALA A 197 16.86 9.88 10.89
N ASN A 198 16.18 10.84 10.25
CA ASN A 198 16.75 12.11 9.83
C ASN A 198 16.09 13.30 10.55
N SER A 199 16.61 14.49 10.36
CA SER A 199 16.10 15.74 10.93
C SER A 199 15.14 16.51 10.02
N GLY A 200 14.76 15.92 8.87
CA GLY A 200 13.82 16.55 7.94
C GLY A 200 12.39 16.53 8.44
N THR A 201 11.54 17.35 7.87
CA THR A 201 10.11 17.52 8.21
C THR A 201 9.18 16.79 7.28
N THR A 202 9.68 16.13 6.23
CA THR A 202 8.86 15.50 5.17
C THR A 202 7.79 14.55 5.70
N ILE A 203 8.12 13.73 6.71
CA ILE A 203 7.17 12.78 7.30
C ILE A 203 6.19 13.49 8.23
N GLU A 204 6.63 14.50 8.98
CA GLU A 204 5.76 15.34 9.80
C GLU A 204 4.73 16.08 8.93
N GLU A 205 5.20 16.72 7.86
CA GLU A 205 4.36 17.42 6.88
C GLU A 205 3.38 16.46 6.19
N LEU A 206 3.84 15.26 5.80
CA LEU A 206 2.97 14.23 5.24
C LEU A 206 1.86 13.85 6.22
N ARG A 207 2.20 13.58 7.48
CA ARG A 207 1.25 13.25 8.54
C ARG A 207 0.21 14.35 8.73
N GLU A 208 0.65 15.61 8.83
CA GLU A 208 -0.23 16.76 9.02
C GLU A 208 -1.17 16.96 7.84
N ASN A 209 -0.64 16.92 6.61
CA ASN A 209 -1.45 17.04 5.39
C ASN A 209 -2.49 15.91 5.23
N LEU A 210 -2.20 14.74 5.77
CA LEU A 210 -3.14 13.61 5.78
C LEU A 210 -4.12 13.66 6.96
N GLY A 211 -4.01 14.63 7.86
CA GLY A 211 -4.82 14.73 9.09
C GLY A 211 -4.65 13.53 10.03
N LYS A 212 -3.49 12.85 10.02
CA LYS A 212 -3.23 11.66 10.82
C LYS A 212 -2.72 12.00 12.20
N GLN A 213 -3.32 11.38 13.22
CA GLN A 213 -2.81 11.45 14.59
C GLN A 213 -1.79 10.34 14.84
N LEU A 214 -0.83 10.64 15.71
CA LEU A 214 0.10 9.62 16.19
C LEU A 214 -0.61 8.70 17.19
N ASN A 215 -0.45 7.40 16.99
CA ASN A 215 -0.85 6.39 17.96
C ASN A 215 0.42 5.65 18.39
N ASN A 216 0.84 5.83 19.66
CA ASN A 216 2.11 5.30 20.18
C ASN A 216 3.32 5.65 19.32
N GLY A 217 3.38 6.90 18.83
CA GLY A 217 4.48 7.38 17.98
C GLY A 217 4.45 6.94 16.51
N MET A 218 3.39 6.25 16.11
CA MET A 218 3.22 5.71 14.76
C MET A 218 1.93 6.25 14.14
N PHE A 219 1.96 6.50 12.83
CA PHE A 219 0.75 6.61 12.03
C PHE A 219 0.82 5.65 10.84
N GLN A 220 -0.33 5.25 10.33
CA GLN A 220 -0.39 4.33 9.19
C GLN A 220 -0.93 5.05 7.96
N TYR A 221 -0.27 4.82 6.82
CA TYR A 221 -0.75 5.29 5.54
C TYR A 221 -0.50 4.25 4.44
N SER A 222 -1.54 3.94 3.67
CA SER A 222 -1.50 2.96 2.56
C SER A 222 -0.89 1.60 2.94
N GLY A 223 -1.17 1.12 4.17
CA GLY A 223 -0.67 -0.15 4.68
C GLY A 223 0.79 -0.13 5.13
N ILE A 224 1.41 1.05 5.23
CA ILE A 224 2.76 1.24 5.77
C ILE A 224 2.66 1.86 7.14
N ASP A 225 3.29 1.23 8.14
CA ASP A 225 3.45 1.78 9.48
C ASP A 225 4.65 2.73 9.47
N ILE A 226 4.41 3.99 9.84
CA ILE A 226 5.38 5.09 9.73
C ILE A 226 5.64 5.67 11.13
N TYR A 227 6.89 5.60 11.57
CA TYR A 227 7.39 6.15 12.82
C TYR A 227 8.14 7.45 12.56
N ASP A 228 7.80 8.46 13.32
CA ASP A 228 8.49 9.76 13.31
C ASP A 228 9.87 9.65 13.96
N LYS A 229 10.71 10.67 13.75
CA LYS A 229 12.12 10.74 14.21
C LYS A 229 12.34 10.48 15.70
N ASN A 230 11.35 10.76 16.53
CA ASN A 230 11.44 10.60 17.98
C ASN A 230 11.02 9.21 18.48
N GLU A 231 10.58 8.31 17.60
CA GLU A 231 9.86 7.10 17.99
C GLU A 231 10.57 5.80 17.57
N LYS A 232 11.88 5.84 17.37
CA LYS A 232 12.67 4.65 17.03
C LYS A 232 12.52 3.51 18.05
N ILE A 233 12.43 3.86 19.34
CA ILE A 233 12.30 2.89 20.43
C ILE A 233 10.92 2.24 20.38
N SER A 234 9.88 3.01 20.10
CA SER A 234 8.51 2.48 19.97
C SER A 234 8.39 1.50 18.81
N ALA A 235 9.06 1.75 17.67
CA ALA A 235 9.07 0.83 16.55
C ALA A 235 9.63 -0.55 16.95
N MET A 236 10.71 -0.60 17.71
CA MET A 236 11.35 -1.87 18.14
C MET A 236 10.45 -2.73 19.03
N ALA A 237 9.52 -2.13 19.75
CA ALA A 237 8.59 -2.83 20.63
C ALA A 237 7.49 -3.61 19.88
N TYR A 238 7.22 -3.31 18.60
CA TYR A 238 6.11 -3.91 17.85
C TYR A 238 6.45 -5.16 17.04
N GLY A 239 7.70 -5.61 17.03
CA GLY A 239 8.11 -6.89 16.46
C GLY A 239 7.88 -6.98 14.95
N TYR A 240 8.45 -6.05 14.18
CA TYR A 240 8.52 -6.14 12.72
C TYR A 240 9.57 -7.15 12.27
N ASP A 241 9.38 -7.73 11.09
CA ASP A 241 10.38 -8.56 10.43
C ASP A 241 11.49 -7.68 9.82
N VAL A 242 11.13 -6.46 9.34
CA VAL A 242 12.05 -5.53 8.66
C VAL A 242 11.85 -4.09 9.17
N TYR A 243 12.94 -3.46 9.57
CA TYR A 243 12.98 -2.04 9.94
C TYR A 243 13.73 -1.26 8.87
N ILE A 244 13.07 -0.27 8.27
CA ILE A 244 13.63 0.54 7.19
C ILE A 244 13.86 1.95 7.72
N TYR A 245 15.14 2.30 7.90
CA TYR A 245 15.57 3.57 8.45
C TYR A 245 15.89 4.57 7.33
N ASP A 246 15.16 5.67 7.31
CA ASP A 246 15.44 6.83 6.45
C ASP A 246 16.40 7.77 7.14
N TYR A 247 17.66 7.77 6.74
CA TYR A 247 18.69 8.66 7.27
C TYR A 247 18.76 10.04 6.58
N GLY A 248 17.90 10.30 5.57
CA GLY A 248 17.99 11.51 4.77
C GLY A 248 19.32 11.58 4.03
N VAL A 249 20.05 12.66 4.17
CA VAL A 249 21.41 12.80 3.59
C VAL A 249 22.42 12.13 4.50
N LEU A 250 23.35 11.36 3.93
CA LEU A 250 24.45 10.74 4.67
C LEU A 250 25.47 11.82 5.09
N THR A 251 25.57 12.05 6.38
CA THR A 251 26.47 13.04 7.01
C THR A 251 27.38 12.37 8.04
N ASP A 252 28.35 13.09 8.60
CA ASP A 252 29.18 12.56 9.67
C ASP A 252 28.37 12.26 10.93
N ASN A 253 27.33 13.03 11.20
CA ASN A 253 26.49 12.88 12.40
C ASN A 253 25.65 11.60 12.40
N ASN A 254 25.27 11.06 11.23
CA ASN A 254 24.46 9.86 11.13
C ASN A 254 25.23 8.63 10.60
N PHE A 255 26.49 8.81 10.22
CA PHE A 255 27.31 7.77 9.60
C PHE A 255 27.43 6.52 10.49
N ASP A 256 27.76 6.68 11.77
CA ASP A 256 27.96 5.56 12.69
C ASP A 256 26.67 4.74 12.93
N LEU A 257 25.53 5.41 12.88
CA LEU A 257 24.23 4.74 12.97
C LEU A 257 23.88 4.02 11.66
N PHE A 258 24.16 4.67 10.53
CA PHE A 258 23.93 4.11 9.19
C PHE A 258 24.69 2.81 8.97
N ILE A 259 25.97 2.76 9.33
CA ILE A 259 26.84 1.57 9.11
C ILE A 259 26.48 0.36 9.98
N LYS A 260 25.75 0.57 11.09
CA LYS A 260 25.35 -0.51 12.02
C LYS A 260 24.18 -1.37 11.52
N ASN A 261 23.53 -0.99 10.44
CA ASN A 261 22.41 -1.74 9.88
C ASN A 261 22.91 -2.94 9.05
N ASP A 262 22.08 -3.95 8.88
CA ASP A 262 22.45 -5.18 8.16
C ASP A 262 22.63 -4.92 6.67
N LYS A 263 21.74 -4.12 6.06
CA LYS A 263 21.81 -3.70 4.67
C LYS A 263 21.84 -2.17 4.58
N ARG A 264 22.63 -1.65 3.67
CA ARG A 264 22.85 -0.21 3.47
C ARG A 264 22.64 0.13 2.02
N ILE A 265 21.80 1.12 1.76
CA ILE A 265 21.47 1.60 0.42
C ILE A 265 21.81 3.09 0.33
N ILE A 266 22.64 3.46 -0.62
CA ILE A 266 22.93 4.85 -0.97
C ILE A 266 22.11 5.22 -2.20
N VAL A 267 21.34 6.28 -2.10
CA VAL A 267 20.55 6.85 -3.20
C VAL A 267 21.30 8.08 -3.73
N GLY A 268 21.59 8.11 -5.01
CA GLY A 268 22.25 9.23 -5.68
C GLY A 268 21.61 9.53 -7.02
N GLY A 269 22.02 10.64 -7.63
CA GLY A 269 21.55 11.04 -8.96
C GLY A 269 22.52 10.69 -10.08
N SER A 270 22.10 10.89 -11.32
CA SER A 270 22.83 10.53 -12.51
C SER A 270 23.65 11.70 -13.13
N LYS A 271 23.41 12.95 -12.71
CA LYS A 271 24.15 14.09 -13.22
C LYS A 271 25.60 14.06 -12.77
N LEU A 272 26.50 14.65 -13.53
CA LEU A 272 27.94 14.62 -13.29
C LEU A 272 28.32 14.99 -11.84
N TRP A 273 27.73 16.07 -11.31
CA TRP A 273 28.02 16.53 -9.94
C TRP A 273 27.37 15.62 -8.87
N GLU A 274 26.23 14.98 -9.18
CA GLU A 274 25.58 14.00 -8.31
C GLU A 274 26.41 12.71 -8.22
N MET A 275 26.98 12.27 -9.35
CA MET A 275 27.88 11.11 -9.40
C MET A 275 29.13 11.30 -8.55
N LEU A 276 29.68 12.53 -8.47
CA LEU A 276 30.82 12.82 -7.58
C LEU A 276 30.46 12.54 -6.11
N ASN A 277 29.23 12.81 -5.70
CA ASN A 277 28.77 12.54 -4.34
C ASN A 277 28.60 11.03 -4.11
N ILE A 278 28.19 10.25 -5.12
CA ILE A 278 28.19 8.79 -5.06
C ILE A 278 29.61 8.26 -4.86
N PHE A 279 30.60 8.73 -5.63
CA PHE A 279 32.01 8.29 -5.48
C PHE A 279 32.59 8.65 -4.12
N ARG A 280 32.23 9.81 -3.55
CA ARG A 280 32.61 10.16 -2.17
C ARG A 280 32.01 9.19 -1.16
N SER A 281 30.74 8.79 -1.34
CA SER A 281 30.09 7.80 -0.49
C SER A 281 30.74 6.42 -0.63
N ILE A 282 31.10 6.00 -1.84
CA ILE A 282 31.85 4.76 -2.09
C ILE A 282 33.18 4.78 -1.33
N ALA A 283 33.94 5.87 -1.42
CA ALA A 283 35.23 6.00 -0.75
C ALA A 283 35.12 5.86 0.78
N ARG A 284 34.03 6.39 1.37
CA ARG A 284 33.74 6.28 2.81
C ARG A 284 33.33 4.87 3.23
N LEU A 285 32.58 4.16 2.37
CA LEU A 285 31.94 2.89 2.67
C LEU A 285 32.69 1.67 2.11
N LYS A 286 33.83 1.87 1.44
CA LYS A 286 34.58 0.83 0.69
C LYS A 286 34.96 -0.42 1.48
N LYS A 287 35.00 -0.34 2.81
CA LYS A 287 35.33 -1.48 3.69
C LYS A 287 34.10 -2.33 4.07
N LEU A 288 32.90 -1.92 3.67
CA LEU A 288 31.65 -2.57 4.00
C LEU A 288 31.15 -3.41 2.82
N GLU A 289 30.70 -4.62 3.10
CA GLU A 289 30.28 -5.56 2.04
C GLU A 289 28.85 -5.32 1.56
N ASP A 290 27.90 -5.15 2.48
CA ASP A 290 26.46 -5.03 2.18
C ASP A 290 26.00 -3.59 1.94
N VAL A 291 26.69 -2.92 1.00
CA VAL A 291 26.34 -1.57 0.53
C VAL A 291 25.90 -1.63 -0.93
N PHE A 292 24.72 -1.10 -1.21
CA PHE A 292 24.11 -1.03 -2.54
C PHE A 292 23.90 0.42 -2.93
N TYR A 293 23.86 0.68 -4.23
CA TYR A 293 23.73 2.02 -4.81
C TYR A 293 22.53 2.05 -5.73
N ILE A 294 21.61 2.99 -5.50
CA ILE A 294 20.45 3.21 -6.37
C ILE A 294 20.62 4.60 -6.99
N ILE A 295 20.71 4.64 -8.31
CA ILE A 295 20.84 5.88 -9.08
C ILE A 295 19.45 6.27 -9.56
N SER A 296 18.97 7.44 -9.12
CA SER A 296 17.67 7.99 -9.47
C SER A 296 17.79 8.88 -10.71
N HIS A 297 16.69 8.99 -11.45
CA HIS A 297 16.55 9.90 -12.60
C HIS A 297 17.60 9.72 -13.70
N CYS A 298 18.04 8.49 -13.92
CA CYS A 298 19.02 8.17 -14.97
C CYS A 298 18.33 7.93 -16.32
N PRO A 299 18.67 8.67 -17.38
CA PRO A 299 18.25 8.36 -18.73
C PRO A 299 18.75 6.97 -19.16
N ASP A 300 17.97 6.26 -19.97
CA ASP A 300 18.31 4.89 -20.38
C ASP A 300 19.63 4.84 -21.15
N ASP A 301 19.91 5.83 -21.97
CA ASP A 301 21.16 5.93 -22.77
C ASP A 301 22.41 6.05 -21.89
N ASP A 302 22.29 6.64 -20.69
CA ASP A 302 23.42 6.86 -19.79
C ASP A 302 23.70 5.68 -18.86
N LYS A 303 22.75 4.75 -18.68
CA LYS A 303 22.86 3.64 -17.71
C LYS A 303 24.10 2.77 -17.94
N ASN A 304 24.44 2.47 -19.19
CA ASN A 304 25.61 1.64 -19.53
C ASN A 304 26.91 2.33 -19.16
N ALA A 305 27.05 3.61 -19.47
CA ALA A 305 28.24 4.40 -19.15
C ALA A 305 28.40 4.53 -17.64
N LEU A 306 27.33 4.84 -16.91
CA LEU A 306 27.37 4.96 -15.47
C LEU A 306 27.66 3.62 -14.79
N THR A 307 27.09 2.51 -15.26
CA THR A 307 27.42 1.17 -14.77
C THR A 307 28.90 0.86 -14.91
N THR A 308 29.48 1.22 -16.05
CA THR A 308 30.92 1.05 -16.30
C THR A 308 31.77 1.88 -15.33
N ASN A 309 31.38 3.14 -15.09
CA ASN A 309 32.06 4.04 -14.18
C ASN A 309 32.02 3.57 -12.70
N MET A 310 31.00 2.78 -12.33
CA MET A 310 30.92 2.18 -10.99
C MET A 310 31.95 1.06 -10.76
N GLY A 311 32.64 0.59 -11.77
CA GLY A 311 33.76 -0.36 -11.67
C GLY A 311 33.38 -1.65 -10.93
N ILE A 312 34.06 -1.96 -9.82
CA ILE A 312 33.81 -3.15 -8.99
C ILE A 312 32.41 -3.16 -8.34
N TYR A 313 31.79 -1.98 -8.19
CA TYR A 313 30.45 -1.82 -7.58
C TYR A 313 29.31 -1.99 -8.60
N LYS A 314 29.58 -2.24 -9.89
CA LYS A 314 28.58 -2.37 -10.93
C LYS A 314 27.47 -3.38 -10.62
N LYS A 315 27.81 -4.51 -9.96
CA LYS A 315 26.84 -5.53 -9.55
C LYS A 315 25.98 -5.13 -8.34
N LYS A 316 26.33 -4.06 -7.64
CA LYS A 316 25.63 -3.49 -6.50
C LYS A 316 24.98 -2.14 -6.84
N THR A 317 24.96 -1.78 -8.12
CA THR A 317 24.40 -0.52 -8.64
C THR A 317 23.15 -0.80 -9.45
N PHE A 318 22.09 -0.07 -9.15
CA PHE A 318 20.78 -0.19 -9.76
C PHE A 318 20.26 1.19 -10.18
N PHE A 319 19.35 1.23 -11.13
CA PHE A 319 18.72 2.44 -11.63
C PHE A 319 17.23 2.42 -11.30
N SER A 320 16.79 3.36 -10.46
CA SER A 320 15.38 3.41 -10.08
C SER A 320 14.52 4.06 -11.15
N GLU A 321 13.33 3.53 -11.33
CA GLU A 321 12.27 4.17 -12.07
C GLU A 321 11.65 5.30 -11.25
N TYR A 322 11.16 6.32 -11.94
CA TYR A 322 10.44 7.42 -11.31
C TYR A 322 9.10 6.92 -10.74
N ALA A 323 8.87 7.17 -9.46
CA ALA A 323 7.67 6.83 -8.73
C ALA A 323 7.05 8.10 -8.13
N PRO A 324 6.13 8.76 -8.83
CA PRO A 324 5.52 10.01 -8.35
C PRO A 324 4.72 9.82 -7.06
N ASN A 325 4.08 8.66 -6.91
CA ASN A 325 3.42 8.24 -5.68
C ASN A 325 3.95 6.88 -5.22
N PRO A 326 4.84 6.83 -4.21
CA PRO A 326 5.43 5.59 -3.73
C PRO A 326 4.43 4.67 -3.04
N PHE A 327 3.27 5.18 -2.65
CA PHE A 327 2.22 4.40 -2.00
C PHE A 327 1.36 3.59 -3.00
N GLU A 328 1.34 3.97 -4.27
CA GLU A 328 0.44 3.39 -5.29
C GLU A 328 1.13 2.52 -6.33
N THR A 329 2.46 2.50 -6.34
CA THR A 329 3.24 1.79 -7.36
C THR A 329 4.10 0.69 -6.76
N ASN A 330 4.36 -0.36 -7.56
CA ASN A 330 5.31 -1.44 -7.26
C ASN A 330 6.61 -1.30 -8.05
N LYS A 331 6.90 -0.08 -8.51
CA LYS A 331 8.16 0.21 -9.21
C LYS A 331 9.36 -0.16 -8.34
N ASN A 332 10.46 -0.48 -8.98
CA ASN A 332 11.72 -0.89 -8.34
C ASN A 332 11.68 -2.25 -7.60
N SER A 333 10.58 -3.02 -7.69
CA SER A 333 10.48 -4.33 -7.02
C SER A 333 11.57 -5.32 -7.46
N GLU A 334 12.00 -5.29 -8.72
CA GLU A 334 13.09 -6.13 -9.23
C GLU A 334 14.44 -5.76 -8.61
N ILE A 335 14.67 -4.48 -8.36
CA ILE A 335 15.87 -3.99 -7.65
C ILE A 335 15.90 -4.58 -6.25
N TYR A 336 14.79 -4.46 -5.51
CA TYR A 336 14.70 -4.97 -4.14
C TYR A 336 14.78 -6.50 -4.10
N GLN A 337 14.15 -7.21 -5.05
CA GLN A 337 14.28 -8.65 -5.17
C GLN A 337 15.76 -9.07 -5.33
N THR A 338 16.54 -8.32 -6.08
CA THR A 338 17.96 -8.59 -6.28
C THR A 338 18.79 -8.28 -5.04
N ILE A 339 18.53 -7.15 -4.37
CA ILE A 339 19.26 -6.74 -3.15
C ILE A 339 19.01 -7.71 -2.00
N PHE A 340 17.77 -8.18 -1.85
CA PHE A 340 17.33 -8.98 -0.70
C PHE A 340 17.14 -10.47 -1.00
N LYS A 341 17.63 -10.96 -2.16
CA LYS A 341 17.49 -12.36 -2.57
C LYS A 341 17.93 -13.39 -1.50
N ASP A 342 18.98 -13.07 -0.75
CA ASP A 342 19.52 -13.95 0.28
C ASP A 342 18.75 -13.85 1.61
N ASN A 343 17.91 -12.81 1.77
CA ASN A 343 17.08 -12.57 2.95
C ASN A 343 15.66 -13.11 2.79
N ILE A 344 15.18 -13.27 1.55
CA ILE A 344 13.81 -13.68 1.23
C ILE A 344 13.87 -15.08 0.62
N GLU A 345 13.53 -16.11 1.38
CA GLU A 345 13.37 -17.46 0.84
C GLU A 345 11.99 -17.61 0.22
N GLU A 346 11.92 -17.80 -1.10
CA GLU A 346 10.70 -18.26 -1.76
C GLU A 346 10.45 -19.72 -1.35
N LYS A 347 9.29 -20.02 -0.77
CA LYS A 347 8.83 -21.40 -0.65
C LYS A 347 8.49 -21.88 -2.07
N THR A 348 9.31 -22.73 -2.64
CA THR A 348 8.93 -23.53 -3.79
C THR A 348 7.86 -24.52 -3.34
N ASN A 349 6.59 -24.18 -3.52
CA ASN A 349 5.55 -25.18 -3.38
C ASN A 349 5.72 -26.18 -4.51
N ASN A 350 6.01 -27.43 -4.17
CA ASN A 350 5.93 -28.55 -5.10
C ASN A 350 4.58 -28.50 -5.79
N LEU A 351 4.60 -28.53 -7.11
CA LEU A 351 3.43 -28.63 -7.97
C LEU A 351 2.54 -29.79 -7.48
N ILE A 352 1.47 -29.49 -6.78
CA ILE A 352 0.39 -30.46 -6.63
C ILE A 352 -0.36 -30.42 -7.96
N THR A 353 -0.01 -31.33 -8.85
CA THR A 353 -0.82 -31.68 -10.01
C THR A 353 -2.12 -32.26 -9.46
N VAL A 354 -3.16 -31.44 -9.42
CA VAL A 354 -4.51 -31.95 -9.25
C VAL A 354 -4.87 -32.64 -10.55
N GLU A 355 -4.67 -33.97 -10.60
CA GLU A 355 -5.25 -34.80 -11.66
C GLU A 355 -6.76 -34.52 -11.68
N LYS A 356 -7.25 -34.10 -12.85
CA LYS A 356 -8.67 -34.06 -13.13
C LYS A 356 -9.19 -35.49 -13.05
N THR A 357 -9.74 -35.88 -11.90
CA THR A 357 -10.61 -37.03 -11.80
C THR A 357 -11.81 -36.77 -12.72
N ASN A 358 -11.83 -37.50 -13.81
CA ASN A 358 -12.94 -37.52 -14.77
C ASN A 358 -14.23 -37.94 -14.05
N ILE A 359 -15.12 -37.00 -13.78
CA ILE A 359 -16.49 -37.23 -13.26
C ILE A 359 -17.38 -37.88 -14.32
N LEU A 360 -16.84 -38.36 -15.43
CA LEU A 360 -17.59 -38.99 -16.52
C LEU A 360 -17.81 -40.50 -16.36
N ASN A 361 -17.35 -41.16 -15.28
CA ASN A 361 -17.54 -42.61 -15.09
C ASN A 361 -18.57 -42.98 -14.03
N PHE A 362 -19.38 -42.04 -13.49
CA PHE A 362 -20.40 -42.38 -12.49
C PHE A 362 -21.78 -42.67 -13.09
N PHE A 363 -22.00 -42.51 -14.39
CA PHE A 363 -23.27 -42.73 -15.05
C PHE A 363 -23.35 -43.98 -15.95
N LYS A 364 -22.40 -44.89 -15.89
CA LYS A 364 -22.47 -46.19 -16.63
C LYS A 364 -22.34 -47.40 -15.70
N ARG A 365 -23.21 -47.53 -14.75
CA ARG A 365 -23.52 -48.84 -14.12
C ARG A 365 -24.89 -48.79 -13.48
N LYS A 366 -25.91 -48.91 -14.30
CA LYS A 366 -27.20 -49.55 -14.01
C LYS A 366 -27.89 -49.81 -15.33
N LYS A 367 -27.62 -50.95 -15.90
CA LYS A 367 -28.54 -51.80 -16.64
C LYS A 367 -28.23 -53.22 -16.24
#